data_b2e8e69b42610061524ae40cd542aa19
#
_entry.id   b2e8e69b42610061524ae40cd542aa19
#
_cell.length_a   1.000
_cell.length_b   1.000
_cell.length_c   1.000
_cell.angle_alpha   90.00
_cell.angle_beta   90.00
_cell.angle_gamma   90.00
#
_symmetry.space_group_name_H-M   'P 1'
#
loop_
_entity.id
_entity.type
_entity.pdbx_description
1 polymer ?
#
loop_
_entity_poly.entity_id
_entity_poly.type
_entity_poly.pdbx_seq_one_letter_code
_entity_poly.pdbx_strand_id
1 'polypeptide(L)'
;MNKSILVFSISLMFLSCGDKSQKKETDNSTNTETSVSDDLSKIGRENYAVIWKWTTTDEQLVSDNSVTVSNELTSLWKKGIVENTYYNSDSKVDKLSYFPNISFSLKAESYESAEIILNNLTVVKKGIATYKIHPIGTLWLDRKHKTIDRNGMTKSFATVWTTTGKPTDELTQEQNDKVLELWNTGKIENVYFDIEGTQKANSKTDFVFYANANTKEEAITICESLPFFKENIASYKIHEVGVFWMGKYEEN
;
A
#
# COMPACT_ATOMS: atom_id res chain seq x y z
N MET A 1 -2.70 41.61 -7.67
CA MET A 1 -3.62 40.69 -6.97
C MET A 1 -2.77 39.64 -6.28
N ASN A 2 -2.52 39.82 -5.01
CA ASN A 2 -1.69 38.93 -4.19
C ASN A 2 -2.50 37.70 -3.80
N LYS A 3 -2.05 36.52 -4.15
CA LYS A 3 -2.55 35.27 -3.57
C LYS A 3 -1.52 34.77 -2.58
N SER A 4 -1.85 34.95 -1.31
CA SER A 4 -1.12 34.41 -0.17
C SER A 4 -1.18 32.87 -0.21
N ILE A 5 0.00 32.26 -0.26
CA ILE A 5 0.19 30.84 -0.07
C ILE A 5 0.29 30.59 1.43
N LEU A 6 -0.66 29.84 1.95
CA LEU A 6 -0.72 29.46 3.36
C LEU A 6 0.30 28.34 3.60
N VAL A 7 1.39 28.68 4.25
CA VAL A 7 2.38 27.72 4.73
C VAL A 7 1.83 27.08 6.01
N PHE A 8 1.51 25.82 5.99
CA PHE A 8 1.17 25.06 7.20
C PHE A 8 2.47 24.64 7.90
N SER A 9 2.85 25.44 8.90
CA SER A 9 3.85 25.04 9.89
C SER A 9 3.17 24.14 10.92
N ILE A 10 3.48 22.86 10.92
CA ILE A 10 3.07 21.96 11.98
C ILE A 10 4.07 22.09 13.13
N SER A 11 3.70 22.87 14.12
CA SER A 11 4.41 22.93 15.41
C SER A 11 4.01 21.74 16.26
N LEU A 12 4.94 20.82 16.50
CA LEU A 12 4.79 19.78 17.51
C LEU A 12 4.84 20.41 18.91
N MET A 13 3.73 20.41 19.61
CA MET A 13 3.70 20.61 21.07
C MET A 13 3.68 19.26 21.76
N PHE A 14 4.78 18.92 22.41
CA PHE A 14 4.84 17.88 23.41
C PHE A 14 4.16 18.40 24.69
N LEU A 15 3.13 17.73 25.13
CA LEU A 15 2.61 17.85 26.49
C LEU A 15 2.65 16.48 27.15
N SER A 16 3.66 16.33 28.01
CA SER A 16 3.79 15.32 29.04
C SER A 16 2.91 15.68 30.23
N CYS A 17 2.12 14.70 30.71
CA CYS A 17 1.65 14.54 32.10
C CYS A 17 1.02 13.15 32.17
N GLY A 18 1.44 12.19 32.91
CA GLY A 18 1.75 12.00 34.32
C GLY A 18 0.50 11.96 35.19
N ASP A 19 -0.02 10.86 35.57
CA ASP A 19 -0.03 10.21 36.85
C ASP A 19 -1.25 9.33 37.18
N LYS A 20 -0.96 8.10 37.66
CA LYS A 20 -1.49 7.28 38.75
C LYS A 20 -2.96 6.85 38.89
N SER A 21 -3.01 5.52 38.99
CA SER A 21 -3.72 4.66 39.98
C SER A 21 -5.25 4.51 39.83
N GLN A 22 -5.84 3.33 39.92
CA GLN A 22 -5.82 2.26 40.91
C GLN A 22 -6.57 1.01 40.43
N LYS A 23 -6.12 -0.12 41.00
CA LYS A 23 -6.71 -1.46 40.99
C LYS A 23 -8.21 -1.53 41.26
N LYS A 24 -8.88 -2.44 40.53
CA LYS A 24 -9.85 -3.36 41.14
C LYS A 24 -9.98 -4.62 40.27
N GLU A 25 -9.52 -5.73 40.86
CA GLU A 25 -9.85 -7.09 40.43
C GLU A 25 -11.34 -7.33 40.61
N THR A 26 -11.96 -7.97 39.63
CA THR A 26 -13.08 -8.90 39.87
C THR A 26 -13.10 -9.90 38.74
N ASP A 27 -12.83 -11.16 39.08
CA ASP A 27 -13.08 -12.34 38.27
C ASP A 27 -14.51 -12.38 37.77
N ASN A 28 -14.69 -12.63 36.49
CA ASN A 28 -15.82 -13.43 36.01
C ASN A 28 -15.46 -14.01 34.65
N SER A 29 -15.20 -15.30 34.67
CA SER A 29 -15.12 -16.15 33.51
C SER A 29 -16.48 -16.19 32.80
N THR A 30 -16.54 -15.60 31.61
CA THR A 30 -17.65 -15.86 30.68
C THR A 30 -17.03 -15.96 29.28
N ASN A 31 -17.11 -17.13 28.69
CA ASN A 31 -16.84 -17.36 27.28
C ASN A 31 -17.67 -16.37 26.47
N THR A 32 -17.01 -15.37 25.93
CA THR A 32 -17.61 -14.47 24.95
C THR A 32 -16.86 -14.73 23.65
N GLU A 33 -17.51 -15.39 22.72
CA GLU A 33 -17.17 -15.28 21.31
C GLU A 33 -17.11 -13.79 20.99
N THR A 34 -15.91 -13.24 20.87
CA THR A 34 -15.70 -11.86 20.52
C THR A 34 -16.12 -11.72 19.07
N SER A 35 -17.35 -11.33 18.84
CA SER A 35 -17.77 -10.71 17.59
C SER A 35 -16.83 -9.52 17.40
N VAL A 36 -15.99 -9.56 16.37
CA VAL A 36 -15.20 -8.43 15.91
C VAL A 36 -16.21 -7.36 15.50
N SER A 37 -16.54 -6.49 16.43
CA SER A 37 -17.51 -5.45 16.25
C SER A 37 -16.93 -4.26 15.48
N ASP A 38 -17.78 -3.69 14.71
CA ASP A 38 -17.72 -2.66 13.67
C ASP A 38 -17.04 -1.31 13.98
N ASP A 39 -16.19 -1.17 14.99
CA ASP A 39 -15.51 0.10 15.32
C ASP A 39 -14.02 0.13 14.91
N LEU A 40 -13.70 -0.52 13.80
CA LEU A 40 -12.36 -0.51 13.20
C LEU A 40 -11.99 0.83 12.52
N SER A 41 -12.91 1.80 12.52
CA SER A 41 -12.71 3.09 11.80
C SER A 41 -11.81 4.09 12.55
N LYS A 42 -11.46 3.84 13.82
CA LYS A 42 -10.77 4.82 14.69
C LYS A 42 -9.34 4.47 15.08
N ILE A 43 -8.84 3.30 14.72
CA ILE A 43 -7.48 2.91 15.05
C ILE A 43 -6.59 3.28 13.87
N GLY A 44 -5.49 3.97 14.12
CA GLY A 44 -4.50 4.28 13.10
C GLY A 44 -4.03 2.98 12.45
N ARG A 45 -4.45 2.74 11.21
CA ARG A 45 -4.08 1.54 10.46
C ARG A 45 -2.87 1.86 9.63
N GLU A 46 -1.88 1.02 9.72
CA GLU A 46 -0.75 1.04 8.82
C GLU A 46 -1.15 0.48 7.44
N ASN A 47 -0.49 0.97 6.40
CA ASN A 47 -0.70 0.46 5.05
C ASN A 47 0.43 -0.50 4.67
N TYR A 48 0.05 -1.57 4.00
CA TYR A 48 0.95 -2.62 3.52
C TYR A 48 0.70 -2.87 2.03
N ALA A 49 1.74 -2.84 1.22
CA ALA A 49 1.65 -3.34 -0.15
C ALA A 49 1.72 -4.87 -0.13
N VAL A 50 0.73 -5.52 -0.69
CA VAL A 50 0.66 -6.98 -0.82
C VAL A 50 0.82 -7.36 -2.27
N ILE A 51 1.76 -8.25 -2.54
CA ILE A 51 2.00 -8.81 -3.88
C ILE A 51 1.76 -10.31 -3.79
N TRP A 52 0.76 -10.80 -4.49
CA TRP A 52 0.47 -12.22 -4.59
C TRP A 52 1.27 -12.88 -5.70
N LYS A 53 1.65 -14.12 -5.43
CA LYS A 53 2.25 -15.00 -6.41
C LYS A 53 1.51 -16.35 -6.35
N TRP A 54 0.95 -16.77 -7.46
CA TRP A 54 0.36 -18.09 -7.61
C TRP A 54 1.43 -19.17 -7.49
N THR A 55 1.12 -20.22 -6.74
CA THR A 55 2.07 -21.30 -6.43
C THR A 55 1.60 -22.67 -6.92
N THR A 56 0.33 -22.77 -7.30
CA THR A 56 -0.25 -24.01 -7.82
C THR A 56 -0.34 -24.01 -9.34
N THR A 57 -0.29 -25.18 -9.95
CA THR A 57 -0.64 -25.45 -11.35
C THR A 57 -1.95 -26.24 -11.47
N ASP A 58 -2.61 -26.52 -10.35
CA ASP A 58 -3.89 -27.23 -10.30
C ASP A 58 -5.03 -26.28 -10.62
N GLU A 59 -5.47 -26.32 -11.88
CA GLU A 59 -6.56 -25.46 -12.40
C GLU A 59 -7.90 -25.78 -11.71
N GLN A 60 -8.14 -27.05 -11.38
CA GLN A 60 -9.37 -27.45 -10.72
C GLN A 60 -9.43 -26.87 -9.29
N LEU A 61 -8.33 -26.97 -8.54
CA LEU A 61 -8.22 -26.40 -7.19
C LEU A 61 -8.51 -24.87 -7.22
N VAL A 62 -7.96 -24.17 -8.21
CA VAL A 62 -8.18 -22.72 -8.37
C VAL A 62 -9.64 -22.44 -8.72
N SER A 63 -10.22 -23.18 -9.69
CA SER A 63 -11.61 -23.03 -10.13
C SER A 63 -12.58 -23.25 -8.97
N ASP A 64 -12.41 -24.34 -8.22
CA ASP A 64 -13.29 -24.70 -7.10
C ASP A 64 -13.30 -23.68 -5.96
N ASN A 65 -12.23 -22.89 -5.83
CA ASN A 65 -12.10 -21.89 -4.77
C ASN A 65 -12.29 -20.45 -5.27
N SER A 66 -12.45 -20.22 -6.57
CA SER A 66 -12.48 -18.88 -7.18
C SER A 66 -13.58 -17.97 -6.62
N VAL A 67 -14.78 -18.51 -6.45
CA VAL A 67 -15.93 -17.76 -5.89
C VAL A 67 -15.66 -17.37 -4.42
N THR A 68 -15.14 -18.31 -3.63
CA THR A 68 -14.81 -18.08 -2.21
C THR A 68 -13.75 -16.97 -2.09
N VAL A 69 -12.66 -17.07 -2.86
CA VAL A 69 -11.58 -16.08 -2.87
C VAL A 69 -12.10 -14.70 -3.30
N SER A 70 -12.93 -14.65 -4.34
CA SER A 70 -13.55 -13.39 -4.79
C SER A 70 -14.43 -12.75 -3.71
N ASN A 71 -15.23 -13.55 -3.01
CA ASN A 71 -16.09 -13.07 -1.93
C ASN A 71 -15.29 -12.58 -0.72
N GLU A 72 -14.22 -13.28 -0.34
CA GLU A 72 -13.31 -12.84 0.73
C GLU A 72 -12.68 -11.49 0.42
N LEU A 73 -12.12 -11.31 -0.78
CA LEU A 73 -11.51 -10.05 -1.20
C LEU A 73 -12.54 -8.91 -1.31
N THR A 74 -13.71 -9.20 -1.86
CA THR A 74 -14.81 -8.24 -1.95
C THR A 74 -15.26 -7.80 -0.56
N SER A 75 -15.34 -8.72 0.40
CA SER A 75 -15.67 -8.39 1.79
C SER A 75 -14.62 -7.46 2.42
N LEU A 76 -13.33 -7.76 2.23
CA LEU A 76 -12.24 -6.91 2.72
C LEU A 76 -12.25 -5.53 2.06
N TRP A 77 -12.53 -5.46 0.76
CA TRP A 77 -12.65 -4.20 0.01
C TRP A 77 -13.82 -3.35 0.52
N LYS A 78 -15.00 -3.93 0.70
CA LYS A 78 -16.17 -3.24 1.26
C LYS A 78 -15.93 -2.71 2.69
N LYS A 79 -15.07 -3.37 3.47
CA LYS A 79 -14.66 -2.92 4.80
C LYS A 79 -13.53 -1.87 4.77
N GLY A 80 -13.04 -1.48 3.60
CA GLY A 80 -11.90 -0.58 3.45
C GLY A 80 -10.58 -1.15 4.00
N ILE A 81 -10.48 -2.48 4.11
CA ILE A 81 -9.26 -3.19 4.52
C ILE A 81 -8.34 -3.41 3.32
N VAL A 82 -8.91 -3.71 2.15
CA VAL A 82 -8.22 -3.83 0.87
C VAL A 82 -8.59 -2.65 -0.01
N GLU A 83 -7.58 -1.98 -0.57
CA GLU A 83 -7.76 -0.85 -1.49
C GLU A 83 -6.72 -0.91 -2.61
N ASN A 84 -6.90 -0.05 -3.63
CA ASN A 84 -5.91 0.16 -4.69
C ASN A 84 -5.36 -1.15 -5.26
N THR A 85 -6.27 -1.94 -5.83
CA THR A 85 -5.96 -3.25 -6.37
C THR A 85 -5.44 -3.12 -7.80
N TYR A 86 -4.37 -3.83 -8.09
CA TYR A 86 -3.73 -3.94 -9.39
C TYR A 86 -3.78 -5.37 -9.90
N TYR A 87 -3.87 -5.51 -11.21
CA TYR A 87 -4.04 -6.76 -11.91
C TYR A 87 -2.94 -6.92 -12.97
N ASN A 88 -2.09 -7.93 -12.82
CA ASN A 88 -1.04 -8.23 -13.79
C ASN A 88 -1.40 -9.47 -14.63
N SER A 89 -1.90 -9.24 -15.85
CA SER A 89 -2.24 -10.29 -16.80
C SER A 89 -1.01 -10.93 -17.47
N ASP A 90 0.14 -10.25 -17.43
CA ASP A 90 1.35 -10.70 -18.12
C ASP A 90 2.22 -11.60 -17.24
N SER A 91 1.90 -11.69 -15.94
CA SER A 91 2.61 -12.60 -15.06
C SER A 91 2.19 -14.04 -15.37
N LYS A 92 2.89 -14.63 -16.32
CA LYS A 92 2.78 -16.03 -16.64
C LYS A 92 3.32 -16.86 -15.46
N VAL A 93 2.43 -17.32 -14.61
CA VAL A 93 2.70 -18.56 -13.91
C VAL A 93 2.49 -19.63 -14.96
N ASP A 94 3.51 -20.41 -15.25
CA ASP A 94 3.46 -21.45 -16.28
C ASP A 94 2.13 -22.21 -16.21
N LYS A 95 1.32 -22.08 -17.23
CA LYS A 95 0.03 -22.75 -17.47
C LYS A 95 -1.27 -22.16 -16.89
N LEU A 96 -1.25 -21.17 -15.96
CA LEU A 96 -2.47 -20.52 -15.50
C LEU A 96 -2.62 -19.12 -16.11
N SER A 97 -2.74 -19.05 -17.42
CA SER A 97 -2.75 -17.79 -18.18
C SER A 97 -3.96 -16.87 -17.89
N TYR A 98 -4.97 -17.36 -17.19
CA TYR A 98 -6.21 -16.63 -16.90
C TYR A 98 -6.33 -16.19 -15.44
N PHE A 99 -5.38 -16.54 -14.57
CA PHE A 99 -5.32 -16.04 -13.20
C PHE A 99 -4.12 -15.11 -13.01
N PRO A 100 -4.31 -13.81 -13.13
CA PRO A 100 -3.23 -12.85 -12.96
C PRO A 100 -2.81 -12.74 -11.51
N ASN A 101 -1.57 -12.33 -11.29
CA ASN A 101 -1.15 -11.87 -9.99
C ASN A 101 -1.90 -10.59 -9.62
N ILE A 102 -2.36 -10.52 -8.39
CA ILE A 102 -3.03 -9.36 -7.83
C ILE A 102 -2.11 -8.71 -6.81
N SER A 103 -1.99 -7.39 -6.88
CA SER A 103 -1.34 -6.57 -5.87
C SER A 103 -2.34 -5.57 -5.33
N PHE A 104 -2.28 -5.28 -4.05
CA PHE A 104 -3.21 -4.34 -3.41
C PHE A 104 -2.59 -3.70 -2.16
N SER A 105 -3.20 -2.61 -1.72
CA SER A 105 -2.92 -2.01 -0.42
C SER A 105 -3.81 -2.66 0.64
N LEU A 106 -3.21 -3.12 1.73
CA LEU A 106 -3.88 -3.70 2.89
C LEU A 106 -3.72 -2.76 4.08
N LYS A 107 -4.81 -2.46 4.77
CA LYS A 107 -4.80 -1.71 6.04
C LYS A 107 -4.90 -2.68 7.21
N ALA A 108 -3.96 -2.57 8.15
CA ALA A 108 -3.96 -3.36 9.37
C ALA A 108 -3.36 -2.57 10.54
N GLU A 109 -3.64 -2.99 11.77
CA GLU A 109 -3.14 -2.34 12.98
C GLU A 109 -1.63 -2.57 13.18
N SER A 110 -1.13 -3.69 12.66
CA SER A 110 0.28 -4.07 12.76
C SER A 110 0.64 -5.04 11.64
N TYR A 111 1.94 -5.29 11.47
CA TYR A 111 2.44 -6.29 10.54
C TYR A 111 1.87 -7.67 10.84
N GLU A 112 1.80 -8.06 12.11
CA GLU A 112 1.24 -9.34 12.54
C GLU A 112 -0.25 -9.45 12.20
N SER A 113 -1.01 -8.36 12.41
CA SER A 113 -2.44 -8.30 12.03
C SER A 113 -2.62 -8.45 10.54
N ALA A 114 -1.75 -7.83 9.74
CA ALA A 114 -1.75 -7.99 8.28
C ALA A 114 -1.49 -9.45 7.86
N GLU A 115 -0.51 -10.11 8.47
CA GLU A 115 -0.24 -11.53 8.21
C GLU A 115 -1.41 -12.42 8.63
N ILE A 116 -2.07 -12.15 9.75
CA ILE A 116 -3.26 -12.89 10.20
C ILE A 116 -4.38 -12.77 9.17
N ILE A 117 -4.64 -11.56 8.66
CA ILE A 117 -5.67 -11.35 7.63
C ILE A 117 -5.33 -12.16 6.38
N LEU A 118 -4.10 -12.08 5.88
CA LEU A 118 -3.68 -12.76 4.65
C LEU A 118 -3.66 -14.29 4.81
N ASN A 119 -3.15 -14.80 5.93
CA ASN A 119 -3.10 -16.22 6.22
C ASN A 119 -4.49 -16.85 6.42
N ASN A 120 -5.50 -16.03 6.71
CA ASN A 120 -6.89 -16.48 6.81
C ASN A 120 -7.60 -16.60 5.47
N LEU A 121 -7.06 -16.05 4.40
CA LEU A 121 -7.65 -16.18 3.06
C LEU A 121 -7.54 -17.59 2.52
N THR A 122 -8.60 -18.05 1.89
CA THR A 122 -8.68 -19.40 1.28
C THR A 122 -7.55 -19.64 0.30
N VAL A 123 -7.17 -18.64 -0.48
CA VAL A 123 -6.09 -18.71 -1.46
C VAL A 123 -4.73 -19.06 -0.83
N VAL A 124 -4.48 -18.59 0.39
CA VAL A 124 -3.25 -18.89 1.14
C VAL A 124 -3.37 -20.22 1.87
N LYS A 125 -4.48 -20.45 2.58
CA LYS A 125 -4.74 -21.70 3.32
C LYS A 125 -4.69 -22.96 2.44
N LYS A 126 -5.12 -22.85 1.20
CA LYS A 126 -5.13 -23.93 0.22
C LYS A 126 -3.81 -24.07 -0.57
N GLY A 127 -2.83 -23.20 -0.32
CA GLY A 127 -1.59 -23.21 -1.07
C GLY A 127 -1.75 -22.83 -2.55
N ILE A 128 -2.83 -22.10 -2.89
CA ILE A 128 -3.09 -21.63 -4.25
C ILE A 128 -2.14 -20.50 -4.59
N ALA A 129 -1.92 -19.59 -3.63
CA ALA A 129 -0.97 -18.49 -3.76
C ALA A 129 -0.20 -18.28 -2.45
N THR A 130 0.95 -17.65 -2.58
CA THR A 130 1.70 -17.04 -1.48
C THR A 130 1.74 -15.53 -1.67
N TYR A 131 2.22 -14.80 -0.68
CA TYR A 131 2.30 -13.34 -0.76
C TYR A 131 3.65 -12.84 -0.27
N LYS A 132 3.96 -11.62 -0.71
CA LYS A 132 4.95 -10.75 -0.08
C LYS A 132 4.23 -9.53 0.45
N ILE A 133 4.60 -9.08 1.64
CA ILE A 133 4.04 -7.93 2.30
C ILE A 133 5.15 -6.92 2.56
N HIS A 134 4.90 -5.66 2.24
CA HIS A 134 5.82 -4.56 2.43
C HIS A 134 5.10 -3.44 3.17
N PRO A 135 5.57 -3.03 4.37
CA PRO A 135 5.08 -1.81 5.00
C PRO A 135 5.31 -0.63 4.06
N ILE A 136 4.31 0.22 3.89
CA ILE A 136 4.38 1.39 2.99
C ILE A 136 4.04 2.70 3.69
N GLY A 137 3.70 2.64 4.97
CA GLY A 137 3.46 3.82 5.80
C GLY A 137 2.11 4.51 5.53
N THR A 138 2.10 5.82 5.66
CA THR A 138 0.89 6.64 5.55
C THR A 138 0.69 7.14 4.12
N LEU A 139 -0.55 7.10 3.64
CA LEU A 139 -0.91 7.66 2.34
C LEU A 139 -0.81 9.19 2.37
N TRP A 140 0.03 9.75 1.51
CA TRP A 140 0.16 11.20 1.31
C TRP A 140 -0.68 11.68 0.13
N LEU A 141 -0.49 11.08 -1.05
CA LEU A 141 -1.20 11.44 -2.27
C LEU A 141 -1.96 10.24 -2.78
N ASP A 142 -3.25 10.38 -2.91
CA ASP A 142 -4.13 9.36 -3.45
C ASP A 142 -4.17 9.42 -4.98
N ARG A 143 -4.79 8.43 -5.59
CA ARG A 143 -4.99 8.39 -7.01
C ARG A 143 -5.94 9.48 -7.49
N LYS A 144 -5.56 10.23 -8.55
CA LYS A 144 -6.43 11.16 -9.26
C LYS A 144 -7.16 10.46 -10.41
N HIS A 145 -8.40 10.06 -10.20
CA HIS A 145 -9.21 9.37 -11.23
C HIS A 145 -9.42 10.19 -12.52
N LYS A 146 -9.39 11.53 -12.44
CA LYS A 146 -9.74 12.41 -13.57
C LYS A 146 -8.56 12.83 -14.43
N THR A 147 -7.32 12.60 -14.01
CA THR A 147 -6.12 13.08 -14.74
C THR A 147 -5.43 12.01 -15.57
N ILE A 148 -5.82 10.75 -15.42
CA ILE A 148 -5.24 9.67 -16.19
C ILE A 148 -6.14 9.44 -17.40
N ASP A 149 -5.80 10.09 -18.52
CA ASP A 149 -6.39 9.78 -19.80
C ASP A 149 -5.91 8.39 -20.23
N ARG A 150 -6.78 7.39 -20.00
CA ARG A 150 -6.48 6.00 -20.31
C ARG A 150 -6.94 5.66 -21.72
N ASN A 151 -6.33 6.27 -22.70
CA ASN A 151 -6.40 5.80 -24.09
C ASN A 151 -5.62 4.49 -24.31
N GLY A 152 -5.49 3.71 -23.26
CA GLY A 152 -4.86 2.42 -23.19
C GLY A 152 -4.69 2.02 -21.72
N MET A 153 -4.63 0.73 -21.44
CA MET A 153 -4.37 0.24 -20.10
C MET A 153 -2.89 0.46 -19.76
N THR A 154 -2.57 1.62 -19.18
CA THR A 154 -1.23 1.90 -18.69
C THR A 154 -0.91 0.98 -17.54
N LYS A 155 0.26 0.35 -17.57
CA LYS A 155 0.74 -0.46 -16.47
C LYS A 155 1.19 0.42 -15.31
N SER A 156 1.12 -0.13 -14.11
CA SER A 156 1.62 0.50 -12.90
C SER A 156 2.80 -0.29 -12.35
N PHE A 157 3.79 0.43 -11.87
CA PHE A 157 5.01 -0.11 -11.28
C PHE A 157 5.14 0.42 -9.85
N ALA A 158 5.04 -0.45 -8.87
CA ALA A 158 5.32 -0.09 -7.49
C ALA A 158 6.81 0.16 -7.33
N THR A 159 7.17 1.31 -6.81
CA THR A 159 8.54 1.71 -6.53
C THR A 159 8.74 1.82 -5.04
N VAL A 160 9.66 1.02 -4.49
CA VAL A 160 9.95 0.95 -3.05
C VAL A 160 11.30 1.62 -2.81
N TRP A 161 11.31 2.72 -2.07
CA TRP A 161 12.46 3.58 -1.89
C TRP A 161 13.08 3.45 -0.51
N THR A 162 14.41 3.52 -0.49
CA THR A 162 15.21 3.53 0.73
C THR A 162 16.16 4.71 0.68
N THR A 163 16.09 5.58 1.68
CA THR A 163 16.99 6.73 1.85
C THR A 163 18.26 6.25 2.55
N THR A 164 19.40 6.55 1.97
CA THR A 164 20.74 6.16 2.48
C THR A 164 21.48 7.34 3.09
N GLY A 165 21.09 8.56 2.77
CA GLY A 165 21.68 9.81 3.24
C GLY A 165 20.66 10.69 3.97
N LYS A 166 21.15 11.76 4.57
CA LYS A 166 20.30 12.80 5.18
C LYS A 166 20.17 13.95 4.18
N PRO A 167 18.98 14.22 3.61
CA PRO A 167 18.79 15.36 2.72
C PRO A 167 18.88 16.68 3.46
N THR A 168 19.21 17.75 2.75
CA THR A 168 19.00 19.12 3.22
C THR A 168 17.53 19.51 3.08
N ASP A 169 17.11 20.59 3.74
CA ASP A 169 15.73 21.08 3.63
C ASP A 169 15.40 21.51 2.19
N GLU A 170 16.35 22.14 1.48
CA GLU A 170 16.20 22.54 0.09
C GLU A 170 15.99 21.32 -0.83
N LEU A 171 16.82 20.28 -0.67
CA LEU A 171 16.71 19.07 -1.47
C LEU A 171 15.41 18.31 -1.16
N THR A 172 14.95 18.36 0.09
CA THR A 172 13.66 17.78 0.49
C THR A 172 12.51 18.52 -0.19
N GLN A 173 12.58 19.85 -0.25
CA GLN A 173 11.58 20.65 -0.96
C GLN A 173 11.57 20.35 -2.46
N GLU A 174 12.73 20.29 -3.11
CA GLU A 174 12.85 19.94 -4.53
C GLU A 174 12.27 18.52 -4.81
N GLN A 175 12.53 17.57 -3.92
CA GLN A 175 11.96 16.22 -4.02
C GLN A 175 10.44 16.24 -3.95
N ASN A 176 9.88 16.97 -2.97
CA ASN A 176 8.42 17.07 -2.79
C ASN A 176 7.76 17.77 -3.98
N ASP A 177 8.35 18.85 -4.49
CA ASP A 177 7.85 19.58 -5.64
C ASP A 177 7.84 18.68 -6.89
N LYS A 178 8.89 17.87 -7.08
CA LYS A 178 8.97 16.92 -8.20
C LYS A 178 7.96 15.80 -8.07
N VAL A 179 7.74 15.25 -6.88
CA VAL A 179 6.71 14.25 -6.62
C VAL A 179 5.32 14.81 -6.92
N LEU A 180 5.03 16.05 -6.47
CA LEU A 180 3.77 16.74 -6.76
C LEU A 180 3.57 17.01 -8.26
N GLU A 181 4.62 17.40 -8.99
CA GLU A 181 4.58 17.56 -10.45
C GLU A 181 4.20 16.24 -11.14
N LEU A 182 4.89 15.16 -10.78
CA LEU A 182 4.63 13.84 -11.37
C LEU A 182 3.22 13.32 -11.05
N TRP A 183 2.74 13.56 -9.83
CA TRP A 183 1.39 13.21 -9.44
C TRP A 183 0.34 14.08 -10.15
N ASN A 184 0.56 15.39 -10.26
CA ASN A 184 -0.33 16.30 -10.98
C ASN A 184 -0.47 15.94 -12.46
N THR A 185 0.58 15.41 -13.06
CA THR A 185 0.59 14.98 -14.46
C THR A 185 0.14 13.52 -14.65
N GLY A 186 -0.23 12.81 -13.57
CA GLY A 186 -0.66 11.43 -13.61
C GLY A 186 0.44 10.41 -13.89
N LYS A 187 1.71 10.84 -13.87
CA LYS A 187 2.84 9.93 -14.04
C LYS A 187 3.07 9.02 -12.84
N ILE A 188 2.68 9.47 -11.66
CA ILE A 188 2.67 8.66 -10.44
C ILE A 188 1.34 8.80 -9.71
N GLU A 189 1.03 7.80 -8.89
CA GLU A 189 -0.17 7.75 -8.06
C GLU A 189 0.11 7.01 -6.74
N ASN A 190 -0.80 7.15 -5.75
CA ASN A 190 -0.74 6.42 -4.48
C ASN A 190 0.64 6.52 -3.82
N VAL A 191 0.99 7.73 -3.38
CA VAL A 191 2.27 8.00 -2.71
C VAL A 191 2.11 7.79 -1.21
N TYR A 192 2.96 6.95 -0.64
CA TYR A 192 3.00 6.60 0.78
C TYR A 192 4.35 6.96 1.38
N PHE A 193 4.35 7.39 2.65
CA PHE A 193 5.55 7.65 3.43
C PHE A 193 5.53 6.91 4.75
N ASP A 194 6.67 6.40 5.16
CA ASP A 194 6.91 5.97 6.54
C ASP A 194 7.64 7.07 7.31
N ILE A 195 6.85 8.00 7.85
CA ILE A 195 7.37 9.16 8.59
C ILE A 195 7.92 8.73 9.96
N GLU A 196 7.36 7.68 10.56
CA GLU A 196 7.64 7.28 11.95
C GLU A 196 8.66 6.16 12.07
N GLY A 197 9.11 5.59 10.95
CA GLY A 197 10.04 4.45 10.97
C GLY A 197 9.44 3.22 11.64
N THR A 198 8.13 3.04 11.51
CA THR A 198 7.35 1.95 12.15
C THR A 198 7.70 0.57 11.61
N GLN A 199 8.61 0.51 10.65
CA GLN A 199 8.96 -0.71 9.95
C GLN A 199 9.78 -1.66 10.81
N LYS A 200 9.30 -2.88 10.92
CA LYS A 200 10.10 -3.96 11.50
C LYS A 200 11.34 -4.25 10.67
N ALA A 201 12.38 -4.29 11.37
CA ALA A 201 13.82 -4.49 11.25
C ALA A 201 14.46 -5.02 9.95
N ASN A 202 13.79 -5.52 8.94
CA ASN A 202 14.44 -6.17 7.80
C ASN A 202 14.22 -5.54 6.41
N SER A 203 13.40 -4.50 6.31
CA SER A 203 13.25 -3.75 5.05
C SER A 203 12.90 -2.30 5.34
N LYS A 204 13.91 -1.45 5.38
CA LYS A 204 13.70 -0.01 5.49
C LYS A 204 13.06 0.47 4.18
N THR A 205 11.82 0.92 4.26
CA THR A 205 11.09 1.58 3.17
C THR A 205 10.73 2.98 3.64
N ASP A 206 11.26 4.02 3.00
CA ASP A 206 10.99 5.39 3.43
C ASP A 206 9.80 5.98 2.67
N PHE A 207 9.64 5.62 1.39
CA PHE A 207 8.46 5.97 0.63
C PHE A 207 8.19 4.97 -0.50
N VAL A 208 6.93 4.93 -0.94
CA VAL A 208 6.46 4.12 -2.06
C VAL A 208 5.56 4.97 -2.93
N PHE A 209 5.67 4.84 -4.22
CA PHE A 209 4.66 5.33 -5.16
C PHE A 209 4.48 4.36 -6.32
N TYR A 210 3.37 4.51 -7.02
CA TYR A 210 3.06 3.72 -8.19
C TYR A 210 3.30 4.58 -9.44
N ALA A 211 4.30 4.20 -10.24
CA ALA A 211 4.57 4.86 -11.51
C ALA A 211 3.65 4.31 -12.60
N ASN A 212 2.97 5.20 -13.33
CA ASN A 212 2.17 4.86 -14.50
C ASN A 212 3.04 4.95 -15.75
N ALA A 213 3.32 3.82 -16.36
CA ALA A 213 4.20 3.73 -17.53
C ALA A 213 3.79 2.57 -18.43
N ASN A 214 4.14 2.62 -19.71
CA ASN A 214 3.89 1.53 -20.63
C ASN A 214 4.94 0.43 -20.50
N THR A 215 6.16 0.81 -20.14
CA THR A 215 7.30 -0.08 -19.98
C THR A 215 8.02 0.14 -18.67
N LYS A 216 8.81 -0.84 -18.26
CA LYS A 216 9.65 -0.74 -17.08
C LYS A 216 10.71 0.37 -17.23
N GLU A 217 11.21 0.57 -18.42
CA GLU A 217 12.22 1.59 -18.75
C GLU A 217 11.65 3.00 -18.57
N GLU A 218 10.40 3.23 -18.98
CA GLU A 218 9.70 4.49 -18.71
C GLU A 218 9.53 4.71 -17.19
N ALA A 219 9.15 3.68 -16.44
CA ALA A 219 9.03 3.77 -14.98
C ALA A 219 10.38 4.05 -14.31
N ILE A 220 11.47 3.45 -14.80
CA ILE A 220 12.84 3.76 -14.37
C ILE A 220 13.15 5.23 -14.62
N THR A 221 12.84 5.75 -15.82
CA THR A 221 13.07 7.17 -16.16
C THR A 221 12.33 8.11 -15.19
N ILE A 222 11.09 7.76 -14.79
CA ILE A 222 10.35 8.52 -13.77
C ILE A 222 11.11 8.51 -12.45
N CYS A 223 11.56 7.35 -11.97
CA CYS A 223 12.31 7.23 -10.73
C CYS A 223 13.62 8.03 -10.76
N GLU A 224 14.38 7.91 -11.83
CA GLU A 224 15.69 8.57 -12.00
C GLU A 224 15.56 10.10 -12.21
N SER A 225 14.35 10.60 -12.48
CA SER A 225 14.08 12.03 -12.52
C SER A 225 14.02 12.69 -11.14
N LEU A 226 13.88 11.91 -10.07
CA LEU A 226 13.74 12.41 -8.71
C LEU A 226 15.07 12.97 -8.15
N PRO A 227 15.03 14.13 -7.46
CA PRO A 227 16.21 14.75 -6.86
C PRO A 227 16.98 13.82 -5.92
N PHE A 228 16.31 13.07 -5.05
CA PHE A 228 16.95 12.15 -4.12
C PHE A 228 17.76 11.04 -4.82
N PHE A 229 17.32 10.59 -5.99
CA PHE A 229 18.08 9.62 -6.80
C PHE A 229 19.31 10.29 -7.43
N LYS A 230 19.15 11.47 -8.02
CA LYS A 230 20.22 12.21 -8.69
C LYS A 230 21.38 12.56 -7.75
N GLU A 231 21.05 12.89 -6.51
CA GLU A 231 22.02 13.20 -5.46
C GLU A 231 22.52 11.95 -4.70
N ASN A 232 22.16 10.75 -5.15
CA ASN A 232 22.58 9.47 -4.59
C ASN A 232 22.25 9.29 -3.09
N ILE A 233 21.20 9.97 -2.60
CA ILE A 233 20.75 9.85 -1.21
C ILE A 233 19.58 8.88 -1.03
N ALA A 234 19.01 8.40 -2.12
CA ALA A 234 18.00 7.35 -2.11
C ALA A 234 18.20 6.37 -3.26
N SER A 235 17.78 5.15 -3.02
CA SER A 235 17.74 4.08 -4.02
C SER A 235 16.35 3.44 -4.04
N TYR A 236 16.01 2.73 -5.11
CA TYR A 236 14.70 2.14 -5.26
C TYR A 236 14.77 0.71 -5.79
N LYS A 237 13.70 -0.04 -5.50
CA LYS A 237 13.35 -1.28 -6.17
C LYS A 237 12.04 -1.07 -6.91
N ILE A 238 11.91 -1.70 -8.09
CA ILE A 238 10.73 -1.56 -8.95
C ILE A 238 10.08 -2.92 -9.17
N HIS A 239 8.77 -2.96 -9.01
CA HIS A 239 7.93 -4.15 -9.19
C HIS A 239 6.78 -3.82 -10.13
N GLU A 240 6.66 -4.54 -11.24
CA GLU A 240 5.47 -4.46 -12.08
C GLU A 240 4.28 -5.05 -11.33
N VAL A 241 3.24 -4.24 -11.12
CA VAL A 241 2.01 -4.65 -10.43
C VAL A 241 0.82 -4.76 -11.38
N GLY A 242 0.99 -4.36 -12.62
CA GLY A 242 0.00 -4.48 -13.67
C GLY A 242 -0.94 -3.29 -13.77
N VAL A 243 -2.17 -3.53 -14.20
CA VAL A 243 -3.15 -2.49 -14.46
C VAL A 243 -4.00 -2.24 -13.23
N PHE A 244 -4.28 -0.98 -12.92
CA PHE A 244 -5.19 -0.62 -11.84
C PHE A 244 -6.60 -1.17 -12.10
N TRP A 245 -7.16 -1.81 -11.09
CA TRP A 245 -8.47 -2.44 -11.19
C TRP A 245 -9.52 -1.78 -10.29
N MET A 246 -9.28 -1.71 -8.97
CA MET A 246 -10.22 -1.15 -8.01
C MET A 246 -9.51 -0.20 -7.03
N GLY A 247 -10.16 0.93 -6.75
CA GLY A 247 -9.75 1.89 -5.73
C GLY A 247 -10.35 1.59 -4.36
N LYS A 248 -10.70 2.67 -3.65
CA LYS A 248 -11.49 2.59 -2.41
C LYS A 248 -12.92 2.16 -2.72
N TYR A 249 -13.53 1.46 -1.77
CA TYR A 249 -14.95 1.20 -1.83
C TYR A 249 -15.72 2.49 -1.53
N GLU A 250 -16.63 2.85 -2.42
CA GLU A 250 -17.58 3.95 -2.26
C GLU A 250 -18.97 3.35 -2.29
N GLU A 251 -19.76 3.60 -1.24
CA GLU A 251 -21.18 3.27 -1.24
C GLU A 251 -21.90 4.22 -2.23
N ASN A 252 -22.52 3.65 -3.27
CA ASN A 252 -23.35 4.39 -4.22
C ASN A 252 -24.72 4.71 -3.64
#